data_1046b70d7f7e9ce7aeb318d0557d9dba
#
_entry.id   1046b70d7f7e9ce7aeb318d0557d9dba
#
_cell.length_a   1.000
_cell.length_b   1.000
_cell.length_c   1.000
_cell.angle_alpha   90.00
_cell.angle_beta   90.00
_cell.angle_gamma   90.00
#
_symmetry.space_group_name_H-M   'P 1'
#
loop_
_entity.id
_entity.type
_entity.pdbx_description
1 polymer ?
#
loop_
_entity_poly.entity_id
_entity_poly.type
_entity_poly.pdbx_seq_one_letter_code
_entity_poly.pdbx_strand_id
1 'polypeptide(L)'
;MTEDIQKACEIMQAGGIILYPTDTIWGIGCDATNEKAVQKVYELKKRMDNKAMLVLTDSSAKLSMYVSDMPDIAWDLIEVADKPLTIIYPHAKNLANNLLGEDGSVGIRVTNEEFSRKLCERFRKPLVSTSANVSGEPSPGNFSEVSDSIKNGVDYIVKYRQDDMSKAKPSNIIKLGDGGVVQVIR
;
A
#
# COMPACT_ATOMS: atom_id res chain seq x y z
N MET A 1 10.29 -16.44 -5.39
CA MET A 1 10.35 -15.09 -4.79
C MET A 1 11.18 -14.10 -5.61
N THR A 2 12.48 -14.33 -5.85
CA THR A 2 13.34 -13.37 -6.60
C THR A 2 12.83 -13.08 -8.02
N GLU A 3 12.39 -14.09 -8.74
CA GLU A 3 11.82 -13.97 -10.07
C GLU A 3 10.50 -13.16 -10.06
N ASP A 4 9.65 -13.41 -9.06
CA ASP A 4 8.41 -12.61 -8.85
C ASP A 4 8.71 -11.13 -8.61
N ILE A 5 9.72 -10.84 -7.75
CA ILE A 5 10.13 -9.46 -7.47
C ILE A 5 10.64 -8.77 -8.73
N GLN A 6 11.46 -9.47 -9.53
CA GLN A 6 11.95 -8.92 -10.78
C GLN A 6 10.81 -8.60 -11.74
N LYS A 7 9.89 -9.55 -11.94
CA LYS A 7 8.76 -9.39 -12.85
C LYS A 7 7.79 -8.30 -12.39
N ALA A 8 7.50 -8.26 -11.09
CA ALA A 8 6.67 -7.19 -10.51
C ALA A 8 7.29 -5.80 -10.73
N CYS A 9 8.60 -5.66 -10.53
CA CYS A 9 9.30 -4.40 -10.81
C CYS A 9 9.20 -3.99 -12.28
N GLU A 10 9.42 -4.91 -13.23
CA GLU A 10 9.32 -4.64 -14.67
C GLU A 10 7.90 -4.14 -15.04
N ILE A 11 6.87 -4.81 -14.54
CA ILE A 11 5.46 -4.44 -14.77
C ILE A 11 5.17 -3.03 -14.22
N MET A 12 5.57 -2.76 -12.97
CA MET A 12 5.31 -1.45 -12.35
C MET A 12 6.11 -0.33 -13.01
N GLN A 13 7.35 -0.58 -13.45
CA GLN A 13 8.16 0.38 -14.22
C GLN A 13 7.50 0.75 -15.55
N ALA A 14 6.80 -0.21 -16.16
CA ALA A 14 6.00 0.03 -17.37
C ALA A 14 4.63 0.70 -17.10
N GLY A 15 4.32 1.05 -15.83
CA GLY A 15 3.05 1.65 -15.43
C GLY A 15 1.91 0.64 -15.31
N GLY A 16 2.25 -0.63 -15.10
CA GLY A 16 1.29 -1.71 -14.83
C GLY A 16 0.93 -1.81 -13.35
N ILE A 17 -0.05 -2.65 -13.07
CA ILE A 17 -0.56 -2.95 -11.74
C ILE A 17 -0.38 -4.43 -11.41
N ILE A 18 -0.13 -4.73 -10.15
CA ILE A 18 0.14 -6.09 -9.68
C ILE A 18 -0.80 -6.51 -8.55
N LEU A 19 -1.02 -7.82 -8.44
CA LEU A 19 -1.64 -8.46 -7.29
C LEU A 19 -0.56 -9.16 -6.49
N TYR A 20 -0.39 -8.80 -5.21
CA TYR A 20 0.75 -9.26 -4.41
C TYR A 20 0.43 -9.47 -2.93
N PRO A 21 1.16 -10.36 -2.24
CA PRO A 21 1.03 -10.54 -0.80
C PRO A 21 1.70 -9.40 -0.03
N THR A 22 1.14 -9.08 1.14
CA THR A 22 1.69 -8.09 2.07
C THR A 22 1.77 -8.66 3.48
N ASP A 23 2.20 -7.85 4.43
CA ASP A 23 2.17 -8.12 5.88
C ASP A 23 0.74 -8.17 6.47
N THR A 24 -0.26 -7.89 5.65
CA THR A 24 -1.69 -7.97 5.99
C THR A 24 -2.41 -8.86 4.98
N ILE A 25 -3.40 -8.33 4.31
CA ILE A 25 -4.15 -9.03 3.26
C ILE A 25 -3.48 -8.86 1.89
N TRP A 26 -3.87 -9.67 0.92
CA TRP A 26 -3.46 -9.49 -0.48
C TRP A 26 -3.87 -8.11 -0.99
N GLY A 27 -2.96 -7.46 -1.69
CA GLY A 27 -3.12 -6.10 -2.18
C GLY A 27 -2.99 -5.97 -3.69
N ILE A 28 -3.62 -4.93 -4.22
CA ILE A 28 -3.35 -4.40 -5.55
C ILE A 28 -2.32 -3.30 -5.38
N GLY A 29 -1.26 -3.34 -6.18
CA GLY A 29 -0.15 -2.40 -6.11
C GLY A 29 0.28 -1.84 -7.44
N CYS A 30 0.87 -0.66 -7.39
CA CYS A 30 1.52 0.01 -8.51
C CYS A 30 2.55 1.02 -8.00
N ASP A 31 3.25 1.69 -8.91
CA ASP A 31 4.11 2.84 -8.59
C ASP A 31 3.29 3.98 -8.00
N ALA A 32 3.49 4.28 -6.72
CA ALA A 32 2.77 5.34 -6.01
C ALA A 32 3.12 6.76 -6.49
N THR A 33 4.11 6.90 -7.38
CA THR A 33 4.50 8.18 -7.99
C THR A 33 3.91 8.36 -9.39
N ASN A 34 3.18 7.36 -9.91
CA ASN A 34 2.63 7.37 -11.27
C ASN A 34 1.11 7.51 -11.25
N GLU A 35 0.59 8.70 -11.55
CA GLU A 35 -0.85 9.00 -11.55
C GLU A 35 -1.65 8.09 -12.50
N LYS A 36 -1.09 7.71 -13.66
CA LYS A 36 -1.76 6.81 -14.61
C LYS A 36 -1.90 5.39 -14.04
N ALA A 37 -0.89 4.92 -13.34
CA ALA A 37 -0.95 3.60 -12.70
C ALA A 37 -1.92 3.62 -11.51
N VAL A 38 -1.93 4.67 -10.71
CA VAL A 38 -2.90 4.89 -9.62
C VAL A 38 -4.33 4.91 -10.17
N GLN A 39 -4.56 5.61 -11.28
CA GLN A 39 -5.87 5.66 -11.94
C GLN A 39 -6.37 4.27 -12.36
N LYS A 40 -5.51 3.41 -12.91
CA LYS A 40 -5.88 2.01 -13.25
C LYS A 40 -6.34 1.22 -12.01
N VAL A 41 -5.73 1.46 -10.84
CA VAL A 41 -6.16 0.81 -9.60
C VAL A 41 -7.56 1.28 -9.20
N TYR A 42 -7.86 2.58 -9.30
CA TYR A 42 -9.22 3.10 -9.05
C TYR A 42 -10.25 2.46 -9.98
N GLU A 43 -9.95 2.39 -11.27
CA GLU A 43 -10.83 1.78 -12.29
C GLU A 43 -11.08 0.30 -12.02
N LEU A 44 -10.03 -0.48 -11.74
CA LEU A 44 -10.15 -1.90 -11.41
C LEU A 44 -11.02 -2.13 -10.17
N LYS A 45 -10.85 -1.31 -9.15
CA LYS A 45 -11.65 -1.38 -7.92
C LYS A 45 -13.07 -0.80 -8.08
N LYS A 46 -13.42 -0.21 -9.22
CA LYS A 46 -14.65 0.55 -9.43
C LYS A 46 -14.87 1.59 -8.33
N ARG A 47 -13.78 2.22 -7.90
CA ARG A 47 -13.78 3.15 -6.79
C ARG A 47 -14.11 4.54 -7.28
N MET A 48 -15.30 5.02 -6.93
CA MET A 48 -15.83 6.32 -7.32
C MET A 48 -15.46 7.44 -6.35
N ASP A 49 -15.11 7.08 -5.12
CA ASP A 49 -14.75 8.03 -4.08
C ASP A 49 -13.22 8.26 -4.07
N ASN A 50 -12.81 9.52 -3.95
CA ASN A 50 -11.42 9.95 -3.84
C ASN A 50 -10.80 9.62 -2.47
N LYS A 51 -11.20 8.50 -1.84
CA LYS A 51 -10.55 8.06 -0.61
C LYS A 51 -9.12 7.66 -0.91
N ALA A 52 -8.19 8.28 -0.19
CA ALA A 52 -6.78 7.98 -0.27
C ALA A 52 -6.49 6.47 -0.21
N MET A 53 -5.57 6.01 -1.03
CA MET A 53 -5.02 4.67 -0.92
C MET A 53 -3.75 4.71 -0.08
N LEU A 54 -3.48 3.63 0.64
CA LEU A 54 -2.26 3.55 1.41
C LEU A 54 -1.05 3.17 0.53
N VAL A 55 0.10 3.53 1.03
CA VAL A 55 1.40 3.34 0.40
C VAL A 55 2.27 2.46 1.29
N LEU A 56 3.04 1.56 0.71
CA LEU A 56 4.08 0.79 1.38
C LEU A 56 5.48 1.36 1.09
N THR A 57 6.33 1.33 2.11
CA THR A 57 7.77 1.52 2.02
C THR A 57 8.52 0.46 2.82
N ASP A 58 9.76 0.19 2.48
CA ASP A 58 10.63 -0.81 3.11
C ASP A 58 11.35 -0.28 4.35
N SER A 59 11.35 1.03 4.59
CA SER A 59 12.11 1.65 5.69
C SER A 59 11.48 2.94 6.17
N SER A 60 11.46 3.14 7.50
CA SER A 60 11.08 4.40 8.12
C SER A 60 11.98 5.56 7.72
N ALA A 61 13.26 5.31 7.43
CA ALA A 61 14.21 6.33 6.98
C ALA A 61 13.79 7.01 5.65
N LYS A 62 12.92 6.36 4.86
CA LYS A 62 12.40 6.92 3.60
C LYS A 62 11.18 7.83 3.78
N LEU A 63 10.55 7.84 4.94
CA LEU A 63 9.29 8.59 5.18
C LEU A 63 9.45 10.09 4.92
N SER A 64 10.57 10.70 5.32
CA SER A 64 10.86 12.12 5.07
C SER A 64 10.97 12.50 3.59
N MET A 65 11.09 11.52 2.70
CA MET A 65 11.02 11.75 1.24
C MET A 65 9.58 12.00 0.77
N TYR A 66 8.58 11.50 1.52
CA TYR A 66 7.17 11.50 1.12
C TYR A 66 6.26 12.31 2.04
N VAL A 67 6.76 12.74 3.18
CA VAL A 67 6.05 13.58 4.16
C VAL A 67 6.91 14.81 4.45
N SER A 68 6.32 16.00 4.32
CA SER A 68 6.93 17.24 4.83
C SER A 68 6.62 17.33 6.32
N ASP A 69 7.50 17.98 7.09
CA ASP A 69 7.28 18.26 8.51
C ASP A 69 6.83 17.01 9.29
N MET A 70 7.67 15.97 9.24
CA MET A 70 7.40 14.68 9.86
C MET A 70 7.15 14.84 11.37
N PRO A 71 5.95 14.47 11.89
CA PRO A 71 5.68 14.60 13.33
C PRO A 71 6.58 13.68 14.17
N ASP A 72 7.19 14.19 15.23
CA ASP A 72 8.11 13.42 16.11
C ASP A 72 7.44 12.15 16.65
N ILE A 73 6.19 12.25 17.07
CA ILE A 73 5.42 11.11 17.59
C ILE A 73 5.32 9.94 16.61
N ALA A 74 5.47 10.19 15.31
CA ALA A 74 5.41 9.13 14.30
C ALA A 74 6.56 8.13 14.44
N TRP A 75 7.75 8.59 14.84
CA TRP A 75 8.91 7.74 15.05
C TRP A 75 8.69 6.77 16.21
N ASP A 76 8.17 7.28 17.33
CA ASP A 76 7.85 6.47 18.51
C ASP A 76 6.76 5.42 18.17
N LEU A 77 5.71 5.82 17.45
CA LEU A 77 4.63 4.93 17.05
C LEU A 77 5.12 3.79 16.13
N ILE A 78 6.04 4.08 15.21
CA ILE A 78 6.62 3.07 14.32
C ILE A 78 7.51 2.12 15.11
N GLU A 79 8.31 2.63 16.03
CA GLU A 79 9.25 1.82 16.83
C GLU A 79 8.54 0.85 17.76
N VAL A 80 7.44 1.28 18.39
CA VAL A 80 6.69 0.43 19.35
C VAL A 80 5.64 -0.47 18.69
N ALA A 81 5.42 -0.34 17.40
CA ALA A 81 4.40 -1.12 16.70
C ALA A 81 4.79 -2.60 16.59
N ASP A 82 4.08 -3.46 17.30
CA ASP A 82 4.21 -4.93 17.26
C ASP A 82 3.36 -5.58 16.14
N LYS A 83 2.48 -4.81 15.51
CA LYS A 83 1.56 -5.23 14.44
C LYS A 83 1.63 -4.26 13.27
N PRO A 84 1.21 -4.69 12.05
CA PRO A 84 1.15 -3.79 10.90
C PRO A 84 0.39 -2.51 11.21
N LEU A 85 1.08 -1.38 11.15
CA LEU A 85 0.56 -0.06 11.45
C LEU A 85 0.63 0.84 10.21
N THR A 86 -0.51 1.35 9.79
CA THR A 86 -0.61 2.42 8.80
C THR A 86 -0.79 3.74 9.52
N ILE A 87 0.07 4.71 9.22
CA ILE A 87 -0.05 6.07 9.75
C ILE A 87 -0.45 6.99 8.60
N ILE A 88 -1.54 7.75 8.79
CA ILE A 88 -1.96 8.80 7.88
C ILE A 88 -1.25 10.07 8.30
N TYR A 89 -0.38 10.56 7.42
CA TYR A 89 0.44 11.75 7.61
C TYR A 89 -0.17 12.95 6.90
N PRO A 90 -0.11 14.15 7.49
CA PRO A 90 -0.37 15.39 6.76
C PRO A 90 0.78 15.68 5.78
N HIS A 91 0.56 16.64 4.89
CA HIS A 91 1.60 17.24 4.05
C HIS A 91 2.41 16.24 3.20
N ALA A 92 1.72 15.36 2.48
CA ALA A 92 2.34 14.43 1.54
C ALA A 92 3.07 15.16 0.41
N LYS A 93 4.18 14.59 -0.05
CA LYS A 93 4.97 15.10 -1.20
C LYS A 93 5.54 13.95 -2.02
N ASN A 94 5.98 14.25 -3.24
CA ASN A 94 6.65 13.30 -4.14
C ASN A 94 5.85 12.01 -4.43
N LEU A 95 4.53 12.10 -4.37
CA LEU A 95 3.58 11.03 -4.68
C LEU A 95 2.60 11.50 -5.76
N ALA A 96 1.92 10.57 -6.41
CA ALA A 96 0.86 10.87 -7.36
C ALA A 96 -0.28 11.67 -6.69
N ASN A 97 -0.72 12.77 -7.29
CA ASN A 97 -1.73 13.64 -6.69
C ASN A 97 -3.08 12.94 -6.46
N ASN A 98 -3.47 12.06 -7.37
CA ASN A 98 -4.72 11.29 -7.27
C ASN A 98 -4.67 10.17 -6.22
N LEU A 99 -3.55 10.00 -5.53
CA LEU A 99 -3.38 9.06 -4.42
C LEU A 99 -3.72 9.70 -3.06
N LEU A 100 -3.62 11.02 -2.96
CA LEU A 100 -3.71 11.77 -1.71
C LEU A 100 -5.17 11.96 -1.25
N GLY A 101 -5.36 12.16 0.05
CA GLY A 101 -6.61 12.65 0.59
C GLY A 101 -6.90 14.07 0.14
N GLU A 102 -8.16 14.51 0.24
CA GLU A 102 -8.58 15.88 -0.10
C GLU A 102 -7.84 16.94 0.74
N ASP A 103 -7.41 16.56 1.94
CA ASP A 103 -6.61 17.39 2.85
C ASP A 103 -5.09 17.30 2.60
N GLY A 104 -4.67 16.65 1.50
CA GLY A 104 -3.27 16.44 1.17
C GLY A 104 -2.58 15.36 2.02
N SER A 105 -3.33 14.58 2.79
CA SER A 105 -2.79 13.51 3.62
C SER A 105 -2.53 12.23 2.83
N VAL A 106 -1.67 11.37 3.37
CA VAL A 106 -1.39 10.03 2.82
C VAL A 106 -1.19 9.02 3.93
N GLY A 107 -1.78 7.84 3.77
CA GLY A 107 -1.49 6.68 4.63
C GLY A 107 -0.23 5.96 4.17
N ILE A 108 0.78 5.86 5.03
CA ILE A 108 2.00 5.11 4.74
C ILE A 108 2.19 4.02 5.79
N ARG A 109 2.58 2.82 5.35
CA ARG A 109 2.99 1.72 6.21
C ARG A 109 4.41 1.28 5.86
N VAL A 110 5.26 1.17 6.87
CA VAL A 110 6.56 0.51 6.74
C VAL A 110 6.32 -0.99 6.84
N THR A 111 6.61 -1.73 5.76
CA THR A 111 6.38 -3.18 5.75
C THR A 111 7.63 -3.94 6.18
N ASN A 112 7.43 -4.94 7.05
CA ASN A 112 8.46 -5.88 7.49
C ASN A 112 8.31 -7.27 6.84
N GLU A 113 7.22 -7.49 6.07
CA GLU A 113 7.01 -8.74 5.35
C GLU A 113 8.06 -8.90 4.23
N GLU A 114 8.63 -10.08 4.13
CA GLU A 114 9.84 -10.33 3.33
C GLU A 114 9.66 -9.98 1.85
N PHE A 115 8.54 -10.36 1.24
CA PHE A 115 8.32 -10.12 -0.19
C PHE A 115 8.10 -8.63 -0.47
N SER A 116 7.14 -8.03 0.21
CA SER A 116 6.77 -6.62 0.00
C SER A 116 7.91 -5.67 0.35
N ARG A 117 8.70 -5.98 1.39
CA ARG A 117 9.90 -5.22 1.75
C ARG A 117 10.96 -5.30 0.65
N LYS A 118 11.32 -6.50 0.20
CA LYS A 118 12.30 -6.69 -0.89
C LYS A 118 11.82 -6.09 -2.22
N LEU A 119 10.50 -6.10 -2.47
CA LEU A 119 9.92 -5.47 -3.64
C LEU A 119 10.10 -3.94 -3.59
N CYS A 120 9.81 -3.29 -2.46
CA CYS A 120 10.04 -1.86 -2.26
C CYS A 120 11.53 -1.50 -2.38
N GLU A 121 12.41 -2.30 -1.77
CA GLU A 121 13.88 -2.12 -1.86
C GLU A 121 14.37 -2.14 -3.32
N ARG A 122 13.93 -3.15 -4.09
CA ARG A 122 14.35 -3.30 -5.49
C ARG A 122 13.73 -2.26 -6.42
N PHE A 123 12.47 -1.95 -6.22
CA PHE A 123 11.74 -0.95 -7.02
C PHE A 123 12.23 0.48 -6.75
N ARG A 124 12.77 0.73 -5.56
CA ARG A 124 13.33 2.03 -5.10
C ARG A 124 12.31 3.18 -5.05
N LYS A 125 11.04 2.87 -5.05
CA LYS A 125 9.93 3.80 -4.94
C LYS A 125 8.87 3.21 -4.02
N PRO A 126 7.98 4.04 -3.46
CA PRO A 126 6.87 3.55 -2.66
C PRO A 126 5.84 2.88 -3.56
N LEU A 127 5.16 1.89 -3.01
CA LEU A 127 4.14 1.12 -3.72
C LEU A 127 2.75 1.49 -3.21
N VAL A 128 1.79 1.67 -4.12
CA VAL A 128 0.39 1.62 -3.70
C VAL A 128 0.08 0.25 -3.11
N SER A 129 -0.69 0.22 -2.05
CA SER A 129 -1.20 -1.00 -1.44
C SER A 129 -2.65 -0.80 -1.02
N THR A 130 -3.55 -1.37 -1.76
CA THR A 130 -4.98 -1.37 -1.44
C THR A 130 -5.50 -2.80 -1.46
N SER A 131 -6.53 -3.10 -0.65
CA SER A 131 -7.11 -4.44 -0.58
C SER A 131 -7.55 -4.98 -1.95
N ALA A 132 -7.34 -6.28 -2.19
CA ALA A 132 -7.59 -6.95 -3.48
C ALA A 132 -9.07 -7.30 -3.68
N ASN A 133 -9.96 -6.30 -3.55
CA ASN A 133 -11.42 -6.42 -3.74
C ASN A 133 -11.97 -5.22 -4.50
N VAL A 134 -13.12 -5.39 -5.14
CA VAL A 134 -13.91 -4.27 -5.66
C VAL A 134 -14.42 -3.45 -4.48
N SER A 135 -14.51 -2.13 -4.63
CA SER A 135 -14.99 -1.25 -3.55
C SER A 135 -16.39 -1.62 -3.09
N GLY A 136 -16.58 -1.71 -1.78
CA GLY A 136 -17.85 -2.15 -1.16
C GLY A 136 -17.96 -3.66 -0.93
N GLU A 137 -17.11 -4.47 -1.54
CA GLU A 137 -17.04 -5.91 -1.28
C GLU A 137 -16.11 -6.22 -0.10
N PRO A 138 -16.29 -7.37 0.59
CA PRO A 138 -15.36 -7.81 1.63
C PRO A 138 -13.93 -7.98 1.12
N SER A 139 -12.96 -7.61 1.95
CA SER A 139 -11.55 -7.86 1.64
C SER A 139 -11.22 -9.35 1.75
N PRO A 140 -10.48 -9.94 0.78
CA PRO A 140 -10.10 -11.35 0.82
C PRO A 140 -9.12 -11.61 1.97
N GLY A 141 -9.33 -12.67 2.73
CA GLY A 141 -8.43 -13.09 3.80
C GLY A 141 -7.15 -13.75 3.27
N ASN A 142 -7.21 -14.39 2.10
CA ASN A 142 -6.09 -15.03 1.43
C ASN A 142 -6.28 -15.00 -0.10
N PHE A 143 -5.31 -15.55 -0.85
CA PHE A 143 -5.33 -15.52 -2.32
C PHE A 143 -6.52 -16.24 -2.94
N SER A 144 -6.98 -17.35 -2.36
CA SER A 144 -8.10 -18.13 -2.92
C SER A 144 -9.43 -17.36 -2.90
N GLU A 145 -9.57 -16.41 -1.98
CA GLU A 145 -10.75 -15.55 -1.85
C GLU A 145 -10.74 -14.31 -2.76
N VAL A 146 -9.61 -14.04 -3.45
CA VAL A 146 -9.55 -12.93 -4.43
C VAL A 146 -10.43 -13.25 -5.63
N SER A 147 -11.34 -12.34 -5.99
CA SER A 147 -12.26 -12.53 -7.11
C SER A 147 -11.56 -12.59 -8.46
N ASP A 148 -12.17 -13.31 -9.41
CA ASP A 148 -11.63 -13.40 -10.78
C ASP A 148 -11.59 -12.04 -11.47
N SER A 149 -12.51 -11.13 -11.16
CA SER A 149 -12.49 -9.78 -11.71
C SER A 149 -11.21 -9.00 -11.34
N ILE A 150 -10.70 -9.18 -10.12
CA ILE A 150 -9.43 -8.60 -9.69
C ILE A 150 -8.26 -9.34 -10.34
N LYS A 151 -8.26 -10.69 -10.30
CA LYS A 151 -7.18 -11.50 -10.89
C LYS A 151 -6.99 -11.22 -12.38
N ASN A 152 -8.07 -11.08 -13.12
CA ASN A 152 -8.04 -10.82 -14.56
C ASN A 152 -7.77 -9.35 -14.92
N GLY A 153 -7.90 -8.44 -13.95
CA GLY A 153 -7.74 -7.01 -14.17
C GLY A 153 -6.35 -6.46 -13.84
N VAL A 154 -5.45 -7.28 -13.29
CA VAL A 154 -4.06 -6.88 -13.02
C VAL A 154 -3.12 -7.36 -14.13
N ASP A 155 -1.99 -6.65 -14.31
CA ASP A 155 -1.00 -7.00 -15.33
C ASP A 155 -0.06 -8.13 -14.89
N TYR A 156 0.05 -8.38 -13.58
CA TYR A 156 0.82 -9.49 -13.03
C TYR A 156 0.28 -9.96 -11.68
N ILE A 157 0.23 -11.28 -11.50
CA ILE A 157 -0.10 -11.93 -10.24
C ILE A 157 1.16 -12.57 -9.68
N VAL A 158 1.59 -12.14 -8.50
CA VAL A 158 2.73 -12.70 -7.78
C VAL A 158 2.43 -14.13 -7.38
N LYS A 159 3.36 -15.06 -7.65
CA LYS A 159 3.18 -16.49 -7.36
C LYS A 159 3.48 -16.84 -5.89
N TYR A 160 4.32 -16.03 -5.24
CA TYR A 160 4.72 -16.22 -3.85
C TYR A 160 3.51 -16.17 -2.91
N ARG A 161 3.37 -17.17 -2.03
CA ARG A 161 2.30 -17.29 -1.02
C ARG A 161 0.86 -17.47 -1.56
N GLN A 162 0.66 -17.93 -2.79
CA GLN A 162 -0.69 -18.22 -3.30
C GLN A 162 -1.35 -19.42 -2.60
N ASP A 163 -0.53 -20.34 -2.06
CA ASP A 163 -0.94 -21.54 -1.30
C ASP A 163 -1.15 -21.27 0.20
N ASP A 164 -0.84 -20.08 0.68
CA ASP A 164 -1.06 -19.68 2.07
C ASP A 164 -2.56 -19.44 2.32
N MET A 165 -3.19 -20.38 3.04
CA MET A 165 -4.60 -20.34 3.38
C MET A 165 -4.89 -19.63 4.70
N SER A 166 -3.88 -19.08 5.37
CA SER A 166 -4.06 -18.29 6.59
C SER A 166 -4.91 -17.05 6.31
N LYS A 167 -5.79 -16.71 7.27
CA LYS A 167 -6.62 -15.50 7.16
C LYS A 167 -5.93 -14.34 7.82
N ALA A 168 -5.44 -13.44 6.99
CA ALA A 168 -4.85 -12.20 7.44
C ALA A 168 -5.93 -11.13 7.73
N LYS A 169 -5.57 -10.16 8.56
CA LYS A 169 -6.43 -9.00 8.88
C LYS A 169 -5.79 -7.72 8.34
N PRO A 170 -6.58 -6.69 8.00
CA PRO A 170 -6.07 -5.38 7.66
C PRO A 170 -5.25 -4.76 8.79
N SER A 171 -4.36 -3.82 8.45
CA SER A 171 -3.54 -3.08 9.42
C SER A 171 -4.38 -2.23 10.38
N ASN A 172 -3.84 -1.91 11.55
CA ASN A 172 -4.31 -0.77 12.33
C ASN A 172 -4.06 0.53 11.56
N ILE A 173 -4.90 1.53 11.78
CA ILE A 173 -4.78 2.84 11.12
C ILE A 173 -4.86 3.95 12.17
N ILE A 174 -3.85 4.83 12.18
CA ILE A 174 -3.79 6.02 13.01
C ILE A 174 -3.66 7.23 12.07
N LYS A 175 -4.36 8.33 12.37
CA LYS A 175 -4.17 9.61 11.68
C LYS A 175 -3.45 10.58 12.60
N LEU A 176 -2.39 11.18 12.08
CA LEU A 176 -1.68 12.28 12.73
C LEU A 176 -2.18 13.61 12.17
N GLY A 177 -2.46 14.55 13.04
CA GLY A 177 -2.76 15.94 12.72
C GLY A 177 -1.64 16.87 13.14
N ASP A 178 -1.79 18.14 12.79
CA ASP A 178 -0.87 19.19 13.23
C ASP A 178 -0.84 19.30 14.74
N GLY A 179 0.34 19.65 15.30
CA GLY A 179 0.52 19.80 16.74
C GLY A 179 0.52 18.50 17.55
N GLY A 180 0.77 17.34 16.91
CA GLY A 180 0.88 16.05 17.59
C GLY A 180 -0.46 15.38 17.93
N VAL A 181 -1.54 15.81 17.31
CA VAL A 181 -2.86 15.17 17.47
C VAL A 181 -2.82 13.75 16.89
N VAL A 182 -3.25 12.77 17.67
CA VAL A 182 -3.33 11.35 17.28
C VAL A 182 -4.78 10.90 17.29
N GLN A 183 -5.26 10.39 16.17
CA GLN A 183 -6.60 9.82 16.04
C GLN A 183 -6.53 8.36 15.60
N VAL A 184 -7.11 7.46 16.36
CA VAL A 184 -7.27 6.05 15.98
C VAL A 184 -8.45 5.92 15.03
N ILE A 185 -8.19 5.38 13.83
CA ILE A 185 -9.22 5.18 12.79
C ILE A 185 -9.71 3.72 12.81
N ARG A 186 -8.79 2.76 13.01
CA ARG A 186 -9.09 1.32 13.10
C ARG A 186 -8.06 0.60 13.94
#